data_c6569751a63bf67c8bd88a5463282720
#
_entry.id   c6569751a63bf67c8bd88a5463282720
#
_cell.length_a   1.000
_cell.length_b   1.000
_cell.length_c   1.000
_cell.angle_alpha   90.00
_cell.angle_beta   90.00
_cell.angle_gamma   90.00
#
_symmetry.space_group_name_H-M   'P 1'
#
loop_
_entity.id
_entity.type
_entity.pdbx_description
1 polymer ?
#
loop_
_entity_poly.entity_id
_entity_poly.type
_entity_poly.pdbx_seq_one_letter_code
_entity_poly.pdbx_strand_id
1 'polypeptide(L)'
;MRKTLSSLSPRTALTARMALSVLTAVLLGVATASAQSAPSKSGNASATADEDIAHIVGYSMTHGGASSFLETLTDTIGGRITGSAESRATADLILRALKEAGLDSAHFEEYELGSVWQHGTATGEIISPIHRAIYIGSYGWVPGTPGPVEVPVVDFGAPREGHVPTPEQVRGAAAIVDLQSSGVSSLYAGTRVIIARQLAQAGAAAMFIVSDKPDRMVYTSAFGFYPHALLPIISIAGEDAALIRRLLAKGPVKLRLDVQNSFASGPGRERNVVADIEGSDPGEMVLLTAHFDSWDPAQGANDNGAGVATVLEAARVLKALNIRPKHTIRFVFFSGEEQLANGSRAYVEQHRGELDKIRAMINTDAGAQAPLGLQLNGRQDLEAATKELLRPLAPFGADQIFMDADFDSDHETFMVAGVPAYELKVEHGDYDVRHHTIADTFERIDPAMLGMHTAVMAVIGYQFANADKRPGRRLSHTEVLELLKRTGLEPLYRLEYADAKP
;
A
#
# COMPACT_ATOMS: atom_id res chain seq x y z
N MET A 1 -33.51 -50.16 -11.42
CA MET A 1 -32.40 -49.95 -10.48
C MET A 1 -32.23 -48.48 -10.23
N ARG A 2 -32.54 -48.07 -9.01
CA ARG A 2 -32.40 -46.67 -8.50
C ARG A 2 -30.93 -46.34 -8.28
N LYS A 3 -30.46 -45.18 -8.71
CA LYS A 3 -29.30 -44.48 -8.12
C LYS A 3 -29.57 -42.98 -8.06
N THR A 4 -29.88 -42.54 -6.93
CA THR A 4 -29.53 -41.41 -6.08
C THR A 4 -28.77 -40.25 -6.71
N LEU A 5 -29.45 -39.11 -6.80
CA LEU A 5 -28.89 -37.76 -6.85
C LEU A 5 -28.47 -37.38 -5.42
N SER A 6 -27.24 -36.95 -5.25
CA SER A 6 -26.74 -36.34 -4.01
C SER A 6 -26.19 -34.94 -4.26
N SER A 7 -26.82 -33.98 -3.59
CA SER A 7 -26.31 -32.74 -3.00
C SER A 7 -25.44 -31.80 -3.83
N LEU A 8 -26.06 -30.76 -4.38
CA LEU A 8 -25.46 -29.48 -4.67
C LEU A 8 -25.58 -28.60 -3.41
N SER A 9 -24.48 -27.97 -3.04
CA SER A 9 -24.35 -27.16 -1.84
C SER A 9 -25.07 -25.79 -1.98
N PRO A 10 -25.51 -25.14 -0.88
CA PRO A 10 -26.35 -23.93 -0.93
C PRO A 10 -25.64 -22.63 -1.36
N ARG A 11 -24.39 -22.68 -1.74
CA ARG A 11 -23.60 -21.47 -2.03
C ARG A 11 -23.80 -20.86 -3.42
N THR A 12 -24.36 -21.57 -4.37
CA THR A 12 -24.56 -21.08 -5.74
C THR A 12 -25.89 -20.35 -5.99
N ALA A 13 -26.77 -20.28 -4.99
CA ALA A 13 -28.07 -19.63 -5.14
C ALA A 13 -28.12 -18.16 -4.71
N LEU A 14 -27.07 -17.64 -4.08
CA LEU A 14 -27.04 -16.24 -3.53
C LEU A 14 -26.54 -15.24 -4.57
N THR A 15 -25.62 -15.64 -5.44
CA THR A 15 -25.04 -14.76 -6.48
C THR A 15 -26.00 -14.39 -7.62
N ALA A 16 -26.97 -15.22 -7.89
CA ALA A 16 -27.95 -14.93 -8.96
C ALA A 16 -29.10 -13.99 -8.55
N ARG A 17 -29.28 -13.73 -7.26
CA ARG A 17 -30.33 -12.82 -6.76
C ARG A 17 -29.91 -11.37 -6.61
N MET A 18 -28.62 -11.09 -6.47
CA MET A 18 -28.14 -9.70 -6.36
C MET A 18 -28.04 -8.97 -7.70
N ALA A 19 -27.77 -9.68 -8.80
CA ALA A 19 -27.68 -9.06 -10.13
C ALA A 19 -29.03 -8.57 -10.68
N LEU A 20 -30.16 -9.07 -10.17
CA LEU A 20 -31.49 -8.69 -10.67
C LEU A 20 -32.12 -7.52 -9.89
N SER A 21 -31.63 -7.21 -8.70
CA SER A 21 -32.20 -6.13 -7.86
C SER A 21 -31.66 -4.74 -8.24
N VAL A 22 -30.52 -4.65 -8.90
CA VAL A 22 -29.91 -3.36 -9.30
C VAL A 22 -30.54 -2.79 -10.57
N LEU A 23 -31.06 -3.65 -11.47
CA LEU A 23 -31.68 -3.18 -12.72
C LEU A 23 -33.12 -2.66 -12.56
N THR A 24 -33.81 -2.98 -11.47
CA THR A 24 -35.23 -2.59 -11.26
C THR A 24 -35.38 -1.24 -10.56
N ALA A 25 -34.34 -0.72 -9.89
CA ALA A 25 -34.39 0.56 -9.19
C ALA A 25 -34.17 1.79 -10.10
N VAL A 26 -33.65 1.61 -11.31
CA VAL A 26 -33.34 2.70 -12.25
C VAL A 26 -34.52 3.10 -13.14
N LEU A 27 -35.58 2.30 -13.24
CA LEU A 27 -36.68 2.48 -14.20
C LEU A 27 -38.01 3.00 -13.61
N LEU A 28 -38.10 3.34 -12.31
CA LEU A 28 -39.36 3.77 -11.68
C LEU A 28 -39.39 5.21 -11.17
N GLY A 29 -38.44 6.06 -11.57
CA GLY A 29 -38.30 7.45 -11.09
C GLY A 29 -38.77 8.55 -12.05
N VAL A 30 -39.49 8.26 -13.13
CA VAL A 30 -39.99 9.29 -14.05
C VAL A 30 -41.50 9.22 -14.19
N ALA A 31 -42.22 9.85 -13.31
CA ALA A 31 -43.51 10.54 -13.56
C ALA A 31 -44.12 11.05 -12.23
N THR A 32 -44.13 12.30 -12.04
CA THR A 32 -45.11 13.24 -11.46
C THR A 32 -44.37 14.34 -10.70
N ALA A 33 -44.29 15.50 -11.31
CA ALA A 33 -44.15 16.76 -10.59
C ALA A 33 -44.74 17.90 -11.43
N SER A 34 -45.87 18.39 -11.00
CA SER A 34 -46.33 19.71 -11.37
C SER A 34 -46.87 20.36 -10.11
N ALA A 35 -46.10 21.22 -9.48
CA ALA A 35 -46.55 22.35 -8.66
C ALA A 35 -45.38 23.32 -8.46
N GLN A 36 -45.50 24.50 -9.02
CA GLN A 36 -44.53 25.58 -8.91
C GLN A 36 -44.51 26.19 -7.52
N SER A 37 -43.34 26.25 -6.89
CA SER A 37 -43.02 27.25 -5.88
C SER A 37 -41.64 27.81 -6.17
N ALA A 38 -41.42 29.11 -6.04
CA ALA A 38 -40.21 29.82 -6.41
C ALA A 38 -38.97 29.29 -5.65
N PRO A 39 -37.81 29.18 -6.31
CA PRO A 39 -36.62 28.57 -5.71
C PRO A 39 -35.96 29.53 -4.72
N SER A 40 -35.72 29.05 -3.50
CA SER A 40 -34.76 29.66 -2.59
C SER A 40 -33.35 29.39 -3.10
N LYS A 41 -32.41 30.33 -3.00
CA LYS A 41 -31.02 30.22 -3.50
C LYS A 41 -30.20 29.06 -2.92
N SER A 42 -30.67 28.37 -1.88
CA SER A 42 -30.02 27.19 -1.31
C SER A 42 -30.36 25.88 -2.04
N GLY A 43 -31.46 25.83 -2.78
CA GLY A 43 -31.87 24.63 -3.53
C GLY A 43 -31.04 24.35 -4.79
N ASN A 44 -30.48 25.38 -5.43
CA ASN A 44 -29.72 25.20 -6.68
C ASN A 44 -28.34 24.59 -6.45
N ALA A 45 -27.65 24.94 -5.36
CA ALA A 45 -26.27 24.40 -5.12
C ALA A 45 -26.28 22.90 -4.75
N SER A 46 -27.29 22.43 -4.02
CA SER A 46 -27.43 21.01 -3.68
C SER A 46 -27.84 20.19 -4.90
N ALA A 47 -28.71 20.68 -5.77
CA ALA A 47 -29.11 19.96 -6.99
C ALA A 47 -27.95 19.80 -7.98
N THR A 48 -27.08 20.81 -8.12
CA THR A 48 -25.89 20.73 -8.98
C THR A 48 -24.84 19.76 -8.41
N ALA A 49 -24.66 19.70 -7.09
CA ALA A 49 -23.72 18.78 -6.47
C ALA A 49 -24.15 17.30 -6.65
N ASP A 50 -25.44 17.00 -6.50
CA ASP A 50 -25.95 15.64 -6.72
C ASP A 50 -25.85 15.24 -8.20
N GLU A 51 -26.04 16.16 -9.14
CA GLU A 51 -25.83 15.94 -10.57
C GLU A 51 -24.35 15.68 -10.90
N ASP A 52 -23.43 16.46 -10.36
CA ASP A 52 -22.00 16.26 -10.55
C ASP A 52 -21.55 14.87 -10.05
N ILE A 53 -22.00 14.46 -8.86
CA ILE A 53 -21.71 13.13 -8.29
C ILE A 53 -22.24 12.04 -9.21
N ALA A 54 -23.48 12.15 -9.68
CA ALA A 54 -24.05 11.17 -10.61
C ALA A 54 -23.25 11.09 -11.92
N HIS A 55 -22.79 12.21 -12.45
CA HIS A 55 -21.93 12.25 -13.64
C HIS A 55 -20.55 11.63 -13.36
N ILE A 56 -19.91 11.92 -12.24
CA ILE A 56 -18.63 11.34 -11.84
C ILE A 56 -18.75 9.82 -11.77
N VAL A 57 -19.75 9.31 -11.04
CA VAL A 57 -19.97 7.86 -10.92
C VAL A 57 -20.29 7.23 -12.27
N GLY A 58 -21.24 7.79 -13.01
CA GLY A 58 -21.64 7.29 -14.33
C GLY A 58 -20.47 7.23 -15.31
N TYR A 59 -19.66 8.29 -15.36
CA TYR A 59 -18.51 8.36 -16.25
C TYR A 59 -17.41 7.36 -15.83
N SER A 60 -17.09 7.27 -14.54
CA SER A 60 -16.09 6.31 -14.02
C SER A 60 -16.45 4.86 -14.37
N MET A 61 -17.74 4.50 -14.26
CA MET A 61 -18.20 3.14 -14.51
C MET A 61 -18.33 2.79 -16.00
N THR A 62 -18.46 3.77 -16.89
CA THR A 62 -18.75 3.53 -18.32
C THR A 62 -17.62 3.90 -19.27
N HIS A 63 -16.69 4.75 -18.82
CA HIS A 63 -15.56 5.27 -19.63
C HIS A 63 -14.23 5.10 -18.90
N GLY A 64 -14.16 4.21 -17.91
CA GLY A 64 -12.99 4.01 -17.09
C GLY A 64 -11.79 3.46 -17.88
N GLY A 65 -10.63 4.06 -17.67
CA GLY A 65 -9.33 3.65 -18.23
C GLY A 65 -8.39 3.01 -17.22
N ALA A 66 -8.81 2.90 -15.94
CA ALA A 66 -7.96 2.41 -14.85
C ALA A 66 -7.38 1.01 -15.14
N SER A 67 -8.21 0.07 -15.62
CA SER A 67 -7.77 -1.29 -15.93
C SER A 67 -6.74 -1.33 -17.06
N SER A 68 -6.93 -0.56 -18.13
CA SER A 68 -5.99 -0.50 -19.26
C SER A 68 -4.67 0.17 -18.86
N PHE A 69 -4.71 1.16 -17.97
CA PHE A 69 -3.50 1.75 -17.41
C PHE A 69 -2.76 0.73 -16.55
N LEU A 70 -3.47 0.03 -15.65
CA LEU A 70 -2.90 -0.99 -14.79
C LEU A 70 -2.28 -2.13 -15.59
N GLU A 71 -2.96 -2.64 -16.63
CA GLU A 71 -2.43 -3.63 -17.58
C GLU A 71 -1.11 -3.13 -18.20
N THR A 72 -1.08 -1.88 -18.67
CA THR A 72 0.14 -1.27 -19.23
C THR A 72 1.25 -1.24 -18.17
N LEU A 73 0.96 -0.81 -16.95
CA LEU A 73 1.92 -0.72 -15.86
C LEU A 73 2.49 -2.09 -15.51
N THR A 74 1.63 -3.09 -15.32
CA THR A 74 2.03 -4.43 -14.89
C THR A 74 2.74 -5.23 -15.98
N ASP A 75 2.28 -5.14 -17.23
CA ASP A 75 2.79 -5.95 -18.33
C ASP A 75 4.05 -5.37 -19.00
N THR A 76 4.21 -4.04 -18.95
CA THR A 76 5.36 -3.40 -19.62
C THR A 76 6.47 -2.99 -18.66
N ILE A 77 6.16 -2.79 -17.39
CA ILE A 77 7.14 -2.40 -16.36
C ILE A 77 7.24 -3.51 -15.30
N GLY A 78 6.12 -3.90 -14.70
CA GLY A 78 6.10 -4.92 -13.64
C GLY A 78 6.51 -4.37 -12.29
N GLY A 79 7.33 -5.14 -11.55
CA GLY A 79 7.84 -4.74 -10.23
C GLY A 79 8.71 -3.48 -10.30
N ARG A 80 8.57 -2.60 -9.31
CA ARG A 80 9.03 -1.19 -9.39
C ARG A 80 9.76 -0.78 -8.12
N ILE A 81 10.81 -1.52 -7.76
CA ILE A 81 11.58 -1.23 -6.54
C ILE A 81 12.08 0.22 -6.55
N THR A 82 11.90 0.91 -5.42
CA THR A 82 12.37 2.27 -5.18
C THR A 82 13.81 2.47 -5.66
N GLY A 83 14.04 3.47 -6.51
CA GLY A 83 15.36 3.79 -7.05
C GLY A 83 15.75 2.97 -8.28
N SER A 84 14.95 2.01 -8.73
CA SER A 84 15.19 1.21 -9.93
C SER A 84 14.92 1.99 -11.22
N ALA A 85 15.26 1.41 -12.37
CA ALA A 85 14.88 1.94 -13.68
C ALA A 85 13.38 1.84 -13.90
N GLU A 86 12.76 0.78 -13.38
CA GLU A 86 11.33 0.50 -13.44
C GLU A 86 10.51 1.53 -12.64
N SER A 87 10.99 1.92 -11.43
CA SER A 87 10.40 3.00 -10.64
C SER A 87 10.39 4.31 -11.45
N ARG A 88 11.51 4.67 -12.04
CA ARG A 88 11.61 5.88 -12.89
C ARG A 88 10.73 5.80 -14.13
N ALA A 89 10.66 4.65 -14.79
CA ALA A 89 9.79 4.44 -15.96
C ALA A 89 8.30 4.58 -15.58
N THR A 90 7.93 4.14 -14.38
CA THR A 90 6.57 4.30 -13.83
C THR A 90 6.24 5.77 -13.59
N ALA A 91 7.13 6.53 -12.97
CA ALA A 91 6.93 7.97 -12.82
C ALA A 91 6.76 8.68 -14.16
N ASP A 92 7.55 8.31 -15.20
CA ASP A 92 7.40 8.83 -16.55
C ASP A 92 6.08 8.43 -17.20
N LEU A 93 5.58 7.22 -16.94
CA LEU A 93 4.28 6.74 -17.43
C LEU A 93 3.13 7.53 -16.80
N ILE A 94 3.15 7.71 -15.48
CA ILE A 94 2.13 8.48 -14.73
C ILE A 94 2.12 9.94 -15.20
N LEU A 95 3.28 10.59 -15.29
CA LEU A 95 3.38 11.98 -15.73
C LEU A 95 2.81 12.16 -17.14
N ARG A 96 3.12 11.24 -18.06
CA ARG A 96 2.60 11.27 -19.44
C ARG A 96 1.09 11.11 -19.46
N ALA A 97 0.54 10.13 -18.71
CA ALA A 97 -0.89 9.88 -18.64
C ALA A 97 -1.67 11.08 -18.06
N LEU A 98 -1.14 11.75 -17.05
CA LEU A 98 -1.73 12.97 -16.49
C LEU A 98 -1.75 14.11 -17.51
N LYS A 99 -0.67 14.32 -18.26
CA LYS A 99 -0.61 15.33 -19.31
C LYS A 99 -1.55 15.04 -20.48
N GLU A 100 -1.64 13.79 -20.91
CA GLU A 100 -2.60 13.33 -21.91
C GLU A 100 -4.06 13.54 -21.47
N ALA A 101 -4.33 13.42 -20.16
CA ALA A 101 -5.61 13.76 -19.58
C ALA A 101 -5.87 15.28 -19.45
N GLY A 102 -4.88 16.11 -19.82
CA GLY A 102 -4.99 17.57 -19.80
C GLY A 102 -4.68 18.22 -18.43
N LEU A 103 -3.95 17.52 -17.55
CA LEU A 103 -3.41 18.11 -16.33
C LEU A 103 -2.01 18.70 -16.61
N ASP A 104 -1.98 19.89 -17.19
CA ASP A 104 -0.74 20.55 -17.64
C ASP A 104 0.20 20.94 -16.49
N SER A 105 -0.34 21.02 -15.24
CA SER A 105 0.45 21.23 -14.02
C SER A 105 1.32 20.03 -13.64
N ALA A 106 1.10 18.85 -14.24
CA ALA A 106 1.81 17.64 -13.87
C ALA A 106 3.33 17.78 -13.99
N HIS A 107 4.05 17.46 -12.92
CA HIS A 107 5.50 17.61 -12.80
C HIS A 107 6.10 16.60 -11.82
N PHE A 108 7.43 16.52 -11.77
CA PHE A 108 8.18 15.74 -10.80
C PHE A 108 8.62 16.59 -9.62
N GLU A 109 8.61 15.99 -8.45
CA GLU A 109 9.29 16.51 -7.25
C GLU A 109 10.37 15.52 -6.83
N GLU A 110 11.64 15.90 -7.04
CA GLU A 110 12.78 15.03 -6.80
C GLU A 110 13.22 15.07 -5.34
N TYR A 111 13.74 13.93 -4.86
CA TYR A 111 14.35 13.81 -3.54
C TYR A 111 15.56 12.86 -3.56
N GLU A 112 16.39 12.91 -2.52
CA GLU A 112 17.56 12.05 -2.39
C GLU A 112 17.23 10.76 -1.64
N LEU A 113 17.71 9.63 -2.18
CA LEU A 113 17.74 8.35 -1.49
C LEU A 113 19.12 8.16 -0.87
N GLY A 114 19.18 7.77 0.40
CA GLY A 114 20.43 7.50 1.09
C GLY A 114 21.22 6.34 0.47
N SER A 115 20.52 5.38 -0.14
CA SER A 115 21.12 4.29 -0.91
C SER A 115 20.16 3.75 -1.95
N VAL A 116 20.69 3.22 -3.03
CA VAL A 116 19.94 2.46 -4.03
C VAL A 116 20.33 0.99 -3.94
N TRP A 117 19.35 0.16 -3.70
CA TRP A 117 19.52 -1.27 -3.65
C TRP A 117 19.06 -1.91 -4.97
N GLN A 118 19.76 -2.93 -5.42
CA GLN A 118 19.44 -3.69 -6.62
C GLN A 118 19.12 -5.12 -6.20
N HIS A 119 17.90 -5.54 -6.44
CA HIS A 119 17.48 -6.91 -6.26
C HIS A 119 18.10 -7.78 -7.33
N GLY A 120 18.76 -8.87 -6.90
CA GLY A 120 19.28 -9.92 -7.78
C GLY A 120 18.52 -11.22 -7.56
N THR A 121 18.98 -12.26 -8.24
CA THR A 121 18.40 -13.60 -8.07
C THR A 121 18.74 -14.17 -6.70
N ALA A 122 17.79 -14.94 -6.13
CA ALA A 122 17.99 -15.70 -4.90
C ALA A 122 17.68 -17.18 -5.16
N THR A 123 18.67 -18.06 -5.01
CA THR A 123 18.50 -19.50 -5.17
C THR A 123 19.01 -20.27 -3.96
N GLY A 124 18.31 -21.34 -3.61
CA GLY A 124 18.65 -22.19 -2.48
C GLY A 124 18.42 -23.68 -2.77
N GLU A 125 19.31 -24.51 -2.28
CA GLU A 125 19.24 -25.96 -2.41
C GLU A 125 19.71 -26.64 -1.12
N ILE A 126 18.99 -27.65 -0.64
CA ILE A 126 19.51 -28.60 0.33
C ILE A 126 20.47 -29.51 -0.44
N ILE A 127 21.76 -29.57 -0.04
CA ILE A 127 22.78 -30.39 -0.68
C ILE A 127 23.20 -31.60 0.18
N SER A 128 22.81 -31.64 1.46
CA SER A 128 23.01 -32.77 2.36
C SER A 128 21.95 -32.70 3.48
N PRO A 129 21.34 -33.81 3.89
CA PRO A 129 21.56 -35.22 3.46
C PRO A 129 20.81 -35.61 2.17
N ILE A 130 20.06 -34.71 1.57
CA ILE A 130 19.34 -34.90 0.31
C ILE A 130 19.67 -33.76 -0.64
N HIS A 131 19.41 -33.94 -1.95
CA HIS A 131 19.44 -32.85 -2.93
C HIS A 131 18.04 -32.39 -3.24
N ARG A 132 17.74 -31.11 -2.93
CA ARG A 132 16.41 -30.54 -3.16
C ARG A 132 16.43 -29.00 -3.18
N ALA A 133 15.91 -28.42 -4.26
CA ALA A 133 15.66 -26.97 -4.30
C ALA A 133 14.68 -26.55 -3.22
N ILE A 134 14.90 -25.39 -2.62
CA ILE A 134 14.01 -24.73 -1.66
C ILE A 134 13.55 -23.40 -2.22
N TYR A 135 12.34 -22.98 -1.81
CA TYR A 135 11.78 -21.69 -2.20
C TYR A 135 12.24 -20.62 -1.23
N ILE A 136 13.01 -19.68 -1.76
CA ILE A 136 13.53 -18.54 -0.99
C ILE A 136 13.35 -17.23 -1.76
N GLY A 137 13.32 -16.12 -1.05
CA GLY A 137 13.34 -14.76 -1.58
C GLY A 137 14.23 -13.88 -0.71
N SER A 138 14.78 -12.81 -1.27
CA SER A 138 15.54 -11.86 -0.47
C SER A 138 14.62 -10.83 0.17
N TYR A 139 14.91 -10.39 1.38
CA TYR A 139 14.41 -9.12 1.89
C TYR A 139 15.10 -7.95 1.18
N GLY A 140 14.45 -6.81 1.13
CA GLY A 140 14.99 -5.59 0.56
C GLY A 140 16.05 -4.93 1.45
N TRP A 141 16.95 -4.18 0.84
CA TRP A 141 18.04 -3.44 1.48
C TRP A 141 18.97 -4.31 2.33
N VAL A 142 19.18 -5.53 1.89
CA VAL A 142 20.15 -6.47 2.49
C VAL A 142 21.23 -6.83 1.48
N PRO A 143 22.47 -7.17 1.93
CA PRO A 143 23.53 -7.61 1.02
C PRO A 143 23.21 -8.98 0.42
N GLY A 144 23.84 -9.30 -0.70
CA GLY A 144 23.90 -10.64 -1.25
C GLY A 144 24.95 -11.52 -0.55
N THR A 145 25.03 -12.77 -1.02
CA THR A 145 26.17 -13.66 -0.70
C THR A 145 27.39 -13.29 -1.57
N PRO A 146 28.62 -13.63 -1.18
CA PRO A 146 29.84 -13.37 -2.00
C PRO A 146 29.93 -14.28 -3.24
N GLY A 147 28.83 -14.76 -3.76
CA GLY A 147 28.64 -15.79 -4.77
C GLY A 147 27.97 -17.01 -4.16
N PRO A 148 27.89 -18.16 -4.89
CA PRO A 148 27.36 -19.39 -4.33
C PRO A 148 28.18 -19.85 -3.11
N VAL A 149 27.48 -20.03 -1.97
CA VAL A 149 28.11 -20.50 -0.72
C VAL A 149 27.48 -21.79 -0.23
N GLU A 150 28.26 -22.66 0.36
CA GLU A 150 27.81 -23.88 1.03
C GLU A 150 27.90 -23.69 2.54
N VAL A 151 26.75 -23.71 3.22
CA VAL A 151 26.65 -23.39 4.66
C VAL A 151 25.89 -24.45 5.42
N PRO A 152 26.29 -24.78 6.66
CA PRO A 152 25.45 -25.56 7.56
C PRO A 152 24.22 -24.74 7.96
N VAL A 153 23.18 -25.45 8.38
CA VAL A 153 21.96 -24.83 8.89
C VAL A 153 21.85 -25.05 10.39
N VAL A 154 21.40 -24.02 11.07
CA VAL A 154 21.01 -24.09 12.48
C VAL A 154 19.58 -23.58 12.66
N ASP A 155 18.79 -24.24 13.49
CA ASP A 155 17.48 -23.75 13.90
C ASP A 155 17.64 -22.93 15.18
N PHE A 156 17.58 -21.62 15.06
CA PHE A 156 17.66 -20.70 16.19
C PHE A 156 16.31 -20.57 16.91
N GLY A 157 15.21 -20.88 16.20
CA GLY A 157 13.85 -20.83 16.72
C GLY A 157 13.35 -19.40 16.97
N ALA A 158 12.37 -19.28 17.88
CA ALA A 158 11.81 -17.98 18.24
C ALA A 158 12.78 -17.21 19.17
N PRO A 159 12.98 -15.89 18.89
CA PRO A 159 13.75 -15.05 19.79
C PRO A 159 13.15 -15.04 21.19
N ARG A 160 14.01 -15.18 22.21
CA ARG A 160 13.65 -15.13 23.61
C ARG A 160 14.48 -14.06 24.30
N GLU A 161 13.90 -13.40 25.29
CA GLU A 161 14.63 -12.42 26.10
C GLU A 161 15.87 -13.06 26.71
N GLY A 162 17.02 -12.41 26.55
CA GLY A 162 18.32 -12.91 27.03
C GLY A 162 18.96 -14.03 26.19
N HIS A 163 18.28 -14.55 25.15
CA HIS A 163 18.86 -15.55 24.25
C HIS A 163 19.61 -14.86 23.09
N VAL A 164 20.90 -14.58 23.29
CA VAL A 164 21.77 -13.99 22.29
C VAL A 164 22.53 -15.12 21.58
N PRO A 165 22.58 -15.15 20.22
CA PRO A 165 23.34 -16.16 19.49
C PRO A 165 24.84 -16.06 19.79
N THR A 166 25.47 -17.20 20.05
CA THR A 166 26.93 -17.25 20.25
C THR A 166 27.66 -17.71 19.01
N PRO A 167 28.95 -17.33 18.82
CA PRO A 167 29.74 -17.78 17.67
C PRO A 167 29.82 -19.31 17.52
N GLU A 168 29.83 -20.06 18.63
CA GLU A 168 29.87 -21.52 18.62
C GLU A 168 28.59 -22.11 18.02
N GLN A 169 27.46 -21.43 18.17
CA GLN A 169 26.16 -21.87 17.65
C GLN A 169 25.96 -21.55 16.18
N VAL A 170 26.42 -20.36 15.70
CA VAL A 170 25.95 -19.81 14.42
C VAL A 170 27.06 -19.44 13.43
N ARG A 171 28.35 -19.49 13.82
CA ARG A 171 29.44 -19.05 12.94
C ARG A 171 29.46 -19.84 11.63
N GLY A 172 29.36 -19.09 10.51
CA GLY A 172 29.36 -19.66 9.15
C GLY A 172 28.09 -20.43 8.81
N ALA A 173 27.05 -20.40 9.67
CA ALA A 173 25.80 -21.11 9.43
C ALA A 173 24.70 -20.14 8.90
N ALA A 174 23.74 -20.70 8.19
CA ALA A 174 22.46 -20.06 7.93
C ALA A 174 21.51 -20.35 9.13
N ALA A 175 21.06 -19.31 9.80
CA ALA A 175 20.22 -19.42 11.00
C ALA A 175 18.74 -19.26 10.65
N ILE A 176 17.91 -20.26 10.94
CA ILE A 176 16.45 -20.15 10.81
C ILE A 176 15.89 -19.50 12.08
N VAL A 177 15.16 -18.41 11.91
CA VAL A 177 14.58 -17.65 13.01
C VAL A 177 13.07 -17.59 12.83
N ASP A 178 12.31 -17.91 13.87
CA ASP A 178 10.85 -17.80 13.89
C ASP A 178 10.46 -16.36 14.24
N LEU A 179 10.36 -15.53 13.23
CA LEU A 179 9.76 -14.21 13.28
C LEU A 179 8.54 -14.21 12.37
N GLN A 180 7.49 -13.49 12.76
CA GLN A 180 6.39 -13.26 11.83
C GLN A 180 6.91 -12.47 10.63
N SER A 181 6.72 -13.01 9.44
CA SER A 181 7.22 -12.39 8.22
C SER A 181 6.33 -11.23 7.76
N SER A 182 5.01 -11.40 7.89
CA SER A 182 3.98 -10.46 7.40
C SER A 182 3.36 -9.56 8.48
N GLY A 183 3.84 -9.62 9.71
CA GLY A 183 3.31 -8.77 10.76
C GLY A 183 3.90 -7.36 10.71
N VAL A 184 3.09 -6.36 10.45
CA VAL A 184 3.42 -4.92 10.52
C VAL A 184 3.58 -4.41 11.96
N SER A 185 3.69 -5.26 12.93
CA SER A 185 3.95 -4.80 14.30
C SER A 185 5.39 -4.27 14.39
N SER A 186 5.51 -2.99 14.71
CA SER A 186 6.77 -2.28 15.00
C SER A 186 7.69 -2.99 15.98
N LEU A 187 7.10 -3.70 16.94
CA LEU A 187 7.83 -4.55 17.86
C LEU A 187 8.59 -5.65 17.10
N TYR A 188 8.02 -6.18 16.03
CA TYR A 188 8.68 -7.20 15.19
C TYR A 188 9.76 -6.61 14.28
N ALA A 189 9.56 -5.42 13.71
CA ALA A 189 10.60 -4.76 12.91
C ALA A 189 11.85 -4.48 13.74
N GLY A 190 11.70 -3.90 14.92
CA GLY A 190 12.80 -3.67 15.85
C GLY A 190 13.47 -4.98 16.29
N THR A 191 12.71 -6.02 16.60
CA THR A 191 13.23 -7.34 16.99
C THR A 191 14.01 -7.99 15.84
N ARG A 192 13.50 -7.91 14.58
CA ARG A 192 14.21 -8.41 13.38
C ARG A 192 15.60 -7.80 13.25
N VAL A 193 15.70 -6.47 13.36
CA VAL A 193 16.97 -5.73 13.24
C VAL A 193 17.94 -6.11 14.36
N ILE A 194 17.47 -6.23 15.60
CA ILE A 194 18.31 -6.62 16.73
C ILE A 194 18.87 -8.02 16.55
N ILE A 195 18.04 -9.00 16.20
CA ILE A 195 18.47 -10.39 15.98
C ILE A 195 19.45 -10.51 14.80
N ALA A 196 19.17 -9.84 13.68
CA ALA A 196 20.06 -9.83 12.53
C ALA A 196 21.45 -9.27 12.89
N ARG A 197 21.49 -8.18 13.66
CA ARG A 197 22.75 -7.59 14.14
C ARG A 197 23.50 -8.55 15.06
N GLN A 198 22.82 -9.22 15.97
CA GLN A 198 23.42 -10.20 16.87
C GLN A 198 23.97 -11.42 16.11
N LEU A 199 23.21 -11.94 15.13
CA LEU A 199 23.65 -13.04 14.26
C LEU A 199 24.87 -12.65 13.42
N ALA A 200 24.87 -11.44 12.85
CA ALA A 200 26.03 -10.93 12.12
C ALA A 200 27.28 -10.81 13.01
N GLN A 201 27.13 -10.27 14.22
CA GLN A 201 28.23 -10.16 15.21
C GLN A 201 28.75 -11.52 15.66
N ALA A 202 27.87 -12.53 15.75
CA ALA A 202 28.26 -13.91 16.04
C ALA A 202 28.85 -14.65 14.83
N GLY A 203 28.85 -14.02 13.64
CA GLY A 203 29.47 -14.55 12.43
C GLY A 203 28.58 -15.52 11.63
N ALA A 204 27.25 -15.42 11.75
CA ALA A 204 26.33 -16.16 10.88
C ALA A 204 26.53 -15.78 9.41
N ALA A 205 26.35 -16.72 8.50
CA ALA A 205 26.45 -16.52 7.07
C ALA A 205 25.18 -15.90 6.45
N ALA A 206 24.03 -16.25 6.99
CA ALA A 206 22.73 -15.71 6.59
C ALA A 206 21.70 -15.88 7.72
N MET A 207 20.63 -15.09 7.66
CA MET A 207 19.45 -15.25 8.49
C MET A 207 18.26 -15.63 7.60
N PHE A 208 17.56 -16.70 7.93
CA PHE A 208 16.28 -17.05 7.35
C PHE A 208 15.14 -16.60 8.24
N ILE A 209 14.15 -15.94 7.65
CA ILE A 209 12.84 -15.65 8.25
C ILE A 209 11.82 -16.57 7.57
N VAL A 210 11.08 -17.32 8.38
CA VAL A 210 10.08 -18.26 7.85
C VAL A 210 8.86 -17.48 7.37
N SER A 211 8.50 -17.65 6.10
CA SER A 211 7.31 -17.06 5.52
C SER A 211 6.05 -17.72 6.11
N ASP A 212 5.08 -16.91 6.48
CA ASP A 212 3.75 -17.33 6.92
C ASP A 212 2.72 -17.41 5.77
N LYS A 213 3.15 -17.10 4.53
CA LYS A 213 2.31 -17.21 3.35
C LYS A 213 2.10 -18.68 2.97
N PRO A 214 0.89 -19.05 2.52
CA PRO A 214 0.58 -20.43 2.11
C PRO A 214 1.23 -20.80 0.77
N ASP A 215 1.13 -22.07 0.40
CA ASP A 215 1.46 -22.60 -0.93
C ASP A 215 2.93 -22.32 -1.35
N ARG A 216 3.85 -22.36 -0.41
CA ARG A 216 5.29 -22.13 -0.59
C ARG A 216 5.61 -20.73 -1.10
N MET A 217 4.71 -19.79 -0.97
CA MET A 217 5.02 -18.39 -1.25
C MET A 217 5.98 -17.82 -0.21
N VAL A 218 6.89 -17.00 -0.68
CA VAL A 218 7.81 -16.27 0.19
C VAL A 218 7.38 -14.81 0.27
N TYR A 219 7.41 -14.28 1.48
CA TYR A 219 7.14 -12.88 1.75
C TYR A 219 8.41 -12.05 1.56
N THR A 220 8.32 -10.89 0.90
CA THR A 220 9.40 -9.92 0.85
C THR A 220 8.96 -8.58 1.41
N SER A 221 9.88 -7.76 1.89
CA SER A 221 9.64 -6.41 2.42
C SER A 221 10.99 -5.73 2.64
N ALA A 222 11.01 -4.44 2.88
CA ALA A 222 12.18 -3.78 3.42
C ALA A 222 12.56 -4.42 4.77
N PHE A 223 13.85 -4.70 4.96
CA PHE A 223 14.27 -5.38 6.18
C PHE A 223 14.23 -4.46 7.41
N GLY A 224 14.20 -3.18 7.24
CA GLY A 224 14.11 -2.20 8.34
C GLY A 224 15.00 -1.00 8.13
N PHE A 225 15.13 -0.21 9.19
CA PHE A 225 15.72 1.10 9.19
C PHE A 225 17.23 1.07 8.94
N TYR A 226 17.76 2.15 8.36
CA TYR A 226 19.19 2.38 8.16
C TYR A 226 20.01 2.24 9.45
N PRO A 227 21.26 1.79 9.35
CA PRO A 227 22.03 1.38 8.19
C PRO A 227 21.76 -0.09 7.80
N HIS A 228 22.09 -0.44 6.54
CA HIS A 228 21.91 -1.76 5.92
C HIS A 228 22.16 -2.95 6.84
N ALA A 229 21.43 -4.04 6.61
CA ALA A 229 21.70 -5.31 7.27
C ALA A 229 23.15 -5.76 6.99
N LEU A 230 23.78 -6.37 7.98
CA LEU A 230 25.20 -6.77 7.90
C LEU A 230 25.40 -8.17 7.30
N LEU A 231 24.31 -8.88 7.01
CA LEU A 231 24.31 -10.23 6.42
C LEU A 231 23.09 -10.40 5.52
N PRO A 232 23.09 -11.38 4.58
CA PRO A 232 21.91 -11.71 3.80
C PRO A 232 20.75 -12.11 4.71
N ILE A 233 19.57 -11.47 4.50
CA ILE A 233 18.32 -11.83 5.15
C ILE A 233 17.41 -12.42 4.09
N ILE A 234 16.94 -13.62 4.31
CA ILE A 234 16.29 -14.45 3.31
C ILE A 234 14.94 -14.92 3.86
N SER A 235 13.88 -14.70 3.11
CA SER A 235 12.60 -15.35 3.34
C SER A 235 12.66 -16.80 2.85
N ILE A 236 12.20 -17.74 3.64
CA ILE A 236 12.10 -19.15 3.26
C ILE A 236 10.66 -19.62 3.40
N ALA A 237 10.18 -20.39 2.43
CA ALA A 237 8.84 -20.99 2.47
C ALA A 237 8.66 -21.84 3.74
N GLY A 238 7.49 -21.71 4.38
CA GLY A 238 7.19 -22.41 5.64
C GLY A 238 7.34 -23.93 5.54
N GLU A 239 6.94 -24.52 4.40
CA GLU A 239 7.06 -25.96 4.14
C GLU A 239 8.51 -26.41 4.00
N ASP A 240 9.39 -25.58 3.41
CA ASP A 240 10.80 -25.88 3.27
C ASP A 240 11.55 -25.72 4.59
N ALA A 241 11.24 -24.70 5.38
CA ALA A 241 11.74 -24.56 6.74
C ALA A 241 11.34 -25.76 7.62
N ALA A 242 10.08 -26.20 7.53
CA ALA A 242 9.61 -27.40 8.24
C ALA A 242 10.32 -28.68 7.77
N LEU A 243 10.61 -28.81 6.47
CA LEU A 243 11.42 -29.93 5.96
C LEU A 243 12.82 -29.90 6.55
N ILE A 244 13.50 -28.77 6.51
CA ILE A 244 14.86 -28.61 7.05
C ILE A 244 14.88 -28.97 8.54
N ARG A 245 13.91 -28.55 9.35
CA ARG A 245 13.80 -28.90 10.78
C ARG A 245 13.65 -30.40 10.98
N ARG A 246 12.85 -31.08 10.15
CA ARG A 246 12.74 -32.55 10.23
C ARG A 246 14.03 -33.27 9.85
N LEU A 247 14.85 -32.71 8.96
CA LEU A 247 16.18 -33.24 8.59
C LEU A 247 17.17 -32.97 9.71
N LEU A 248 17.18 -31.75 10.31
CA LEU A 248 18.05 -31.39 11.44
C LEU A 248 17.86 -32.31 12.64
N ALA A 249 16.62 -32.74 12.89
CA ALA A 249 16.32 -33.71 13.94
C ALA A 249 16.96 -35.10 13.73
N LYS A 250 17.44 -35.40 12.50
CA LYS A 250 18.09 -36.65 12.13
C LYS A 250 19.61 -36.53 11.94
N GLY A 251 20.10 -35.30 11.80
CA GLY A 251 21.52 -35.01 11.60
C GLY A 251 21.79 -33.68 10.93
N PRO A 252 23.06 -33.37 10.66
CA PRO A 252 23.41 -32.05 10.09
C PRO A 252 22.86 -31.88 8.67
N VAL A 253 22.42 -30.62 8.39
CA VAL A 253 21.93 -30.19 7.07
C VAL A 253 22.88 -29.15 6.51
N LYS A 254 23.14 -29.22 5.19
CA LYS A 254 23.87 -28.20 4.44
C LYS A 254 23.02 -27.65 3.30
N LEU A 255 23.11 -26.35 3.09
CA LEU A 255 22.51 -25.63 1.97
C LEU A 255 23.60 -25.10 1.05
N ARG A 256 23.25 -24.99 -0.23
CA ARG A 256 23.90 -24.09 -1.18
C ARG A 256 22.99 -22.89 -1.36
N LEU A 257 23.51 -21.67 -1.21
CA LEU A 257 22.81 -20.41 -1.33
C LEU A 257 23.55 -19.51 -2.32
N ASP A 258 22.79 -18.81 -3.17
CA ASP A 258 23.30 -17.75 -4.04
C ASP A 258 22.28 -16.62 -4.06
N VAL A 259 22.62 -15.48 -3.45
CA VAL A 259 21.79 -14.26 -3.38
C VAL A 259 22.61 -13.12 -3.96
N GLN A 260 22.15 -12.55 -5.07
CA GLN A 260 22.92 -11.61 -5.89
C GLN A 260 22.52 -10.15 -5.72
N ASN A 261 22.11 -9.75 -4.52
CA ASN A 261 21.82 -8.36 -4.23
C ASN A 261 23.07 -7.49 -4.26
N SER A 262 22.88 -6.24 -4.66
CA SER A 262 23.95 -5.23 -4.62
C SER A 262 23.44 -3.86 -4.25
N PHE A 263 24.36 -2.97 -3.88
CA PHE A 263 24.09 -1.56 -3.65
C PHE A 263 24.84 -0.74 -4.68
N ALA A 264 24.16 0.26 -5.25
CA ALA A 264 24.82 1.26 -6.08
C ALA A 264 25.80 2.09 -5.25
N SER A 265 26.84 2.59 -5.89
CA SER A 265 27.79 3.50 -5.23
C SER A 265 27.18 4.88 -5.02
N GLY A 266 27.04 5.28 -3.76
CA GLY A 266 26.58 6.62 -3.37
C GLY A 266 25.05 6.77 -3.29
N PRO A 267 24.59 7.98 -2.95
CA PRO A 267 23.17 8.28 -2.85
C PRO A 267 22.49 8.22 -4.23
N GLY A 268 21.22 7.83 -4.24
CA GLY A 268 20.37 7.87 -5.42
C GLY A 268 19.47 9.10 -5.44
N ARG A 269 18.72 9.22 -6.51
CA ARG A 269 17.62 10.18 -6.64
C ARG A 269 16.36 9.46 -7.05
N GLU A 270 15.26 9.87 -6.46
CA GLU A 270 13.93 9.40 -6.79
C GLU A 270 12.98 10.60 -6.89
N ARG A 271 11.75 10.39 -7.30
CA ARG A 271 10.81 11.46 -7.60
C ARG A 271 9.36 11.03 -7.35
N ASN A 272 8.61 11.93 -6.76
CA ASN A 272 7.16 11.88 -6.74
C ASN A 272 6.60 12.50 -8.04
N VAL A 273 5.35 12.17 -8.37
CA VAL A 273 4.61 12.82 -9.46
C VAL A 273 3.45 13.59 -8.87
N VAL A 274 3.31 14.87 -9.23
CA VAL A 274 2.30 15.77 -8.68
C VAL A 274 1.52 16.43 -9.82
N ALA A 275 0.19 16.54 -9.67
CA ALA A 275 -0.66 17.27 -10.61
C ALA A 275 -1.85 17.89 -9.89
N ASP A 276 -2.36 19.01 -10.40
CA ASP A 276 -3.45 19.77 -9.79
C ASP A 276 -4.64 19.95 -10.75
N ILE A 277 -5.85 19.83 -10.21
CA ILE A 277 -7.04 20.50 -10.73
C ILE A 277 -7.26 21.72 -9.83
N GLU A 278 -6.91 22.89 -10.33
CA GLU A 278 -6.96 24.14 -9.58
C GLU A 278 -8.41 24.51 -9.23
N GLY A 279 -8.63 24.85 -7.95
CA GLY A 279 -9.91 25.31 -7.45
C GLY A 279 -10.19 26.78 -7.72
N SER A 280 -11.44 27.18 -7.60
CA SER A 280 -11.84 28.60 -7.68
C SER A 280 -11.33 29.42 -6.48
N ASP A 281 -11.02 28.76 -5.36
CA ASP A 281 -10.33 29.29 -4.17
C ASP A 281 -9.09 28.39 -3.90
N PRO A 282 -7.95 28.67 -4.55
CA PRO A 282 -6.77 27.81 -4.50
C PRO A 282 -5.95 27.96 -3.19
N GLY A 283 -6.44 28.72 -2.22
CA GLY A 283 -5.77 28.90 -0.92
C GLY A 283 -5.69 27.64 -0.08
N GLU A 284 -6.51 26.63 -0.38
CA GLU A 284 -6.57 25.34 0.29
C GLU A 284 -6.60 24.19 -0.74
N MET A 285 -6.21 22.99 -0.30
CA MET A 285 -6.17 21.82 -1.17
C MET A 285 -6.57 20.53 -0.46
N VAL A 286 -7.05 19.57 -1.26
CA VAL A 286 -7.27 18.17 -0.89
C VAL A 286 -6.28 17.34 -1.69
N LEU A 287 -5.59 16.41 -1.04
CA LEU A 287 -4.68 15.47 -1.70
C LEU A 287 -5.37 14.13 -1.88
N LEU A 288 -5.27 13.56 -3.08
CA LEU A 288 -5.59 12.17 -3.40
C LEU A 288 -4.28 11.47 -3.77
N THR A 289 -3.94 10.39 -3.06
CA THR A 289 -2.60 9.83 -3.12
C THR A 289 -2.58 8.32 -3.23
N ALA A 290 -1.51 7.80 -3.83
CA ALA A 290 -1.11 6.41 -3.85
C ALA A 290 0.40 6.32 -4.04
N HIS A 291 1.06 5.28 -3.56
CA HIS A 291 2.44 5.02 -3.94
C HIS A 291 2.51 4.21 -5.24
N PHE A 292 3.61 4.35 -5.98
CA PHE A 292 3.78 3.67 -7.25
C PHE A 292 4.94 2.68 -7.29
N ASP A 293 5.83 2.69 -6.32
CA ASP A 293 6.81 1.61 -6.16
C ASP A 293 6.15 0.32 -5.68
N SER A 294 6.82 -0.79 -5.82
CA SER A 294 6.32 -2.12 -5.44
C SER A 294 7.46 -3.12 -5.37
N TRP A 295 7.23 -4.28 -4.78
CA TRP A 295 8.17 -5.38 -4.80
C TRP A 295 8.17 -6.10 -6.15
N ASP A 296 9.38 -6.48 -6.61
CA ASP A 296 9.64 -7.03 -7.94
C ASP A 296 9.56 -8.56 -8.09
N PRO A 297 9.33 -9.38 -7.08
CA PRO A 297 9.01 -10.78 -7.33
C PRO A 297 7.70 -10.94 -8.13
N ALA A 298 6.82 -9.92 -8.10
CA ALA A 298 5.56 -9.88 -8.81
C ALA A 298 5.43 -8.61 -9.68
N GLN A 299 4.22 -8.35 -10.15
CA GLN A 299 3.89 -7.17 -10.96
C GLN A 299 3.50 -5.95 -10.11
N GLY A 300 3.24 -6.11 -8.79
CA GLY A 300 2.73 -5.05 -7.94
C GLY A 300 1.38 -4.52 -8.42
N ALA A 301 0.47 -5.43 -8.77
CA ALA A 301 -0.82 -5.05 -9.34
C ALA A 301 -1.79 -4.56 -8.27
N ASN A 302 -1.87 -5.25 -7.13
CA ASN A 302 -2.66 -4.87 -5.97
C ASN A 302 -1.93 -3.81 -5.14
N ASP A 303 -0.63 -4.03 -4.92
CA ASP A 303 0.24 -3.25 -4.08
C ASP A 303 1.34 -2.59 -4.93
N ASN A 304 1.21 -1.32 -5.31
CA ASN A 304 -0.02 -0.51 -5.23
C ASN A 304 -0.39 0.03 -6.64
N GLY A 305 -0.25 -0.84 -7.66
CA GLY A 305 -0.66 -0.51 -9.04
C GLY A 305 -2.15 -0.12 -9.13
N ALA A 306 -3.00 -0.80 -8.36
CA ALA A 306 -4.43 -0.52 -8.31
C ALA A 306 -4.73 0.87 -7.72
N GLY A 307 -4.03 1.27 -6.65
CA GLY A 307 -4.12 2.61 -6.09
C GLY A 307 -3.67 3.68 -7.08
N VAL A 308 -2.53 3.46 -7.76
CA VAL A 308 -2.06 4.38 -8.83
C VAL A 308 -3.12 4.53 -9.92
N ALA A 309 -3.66 3.42 -10.42
CA ALA A 309 -4.68 3.44 -11.47
C ALA A 309 -5.95 4.17 -11.00
N THR A 310 -6.36 3.97 -9.74
CA THR A 310 -7.51 4.63 -9.11
C THR A 310 -7.35 6.15 -9.05
N VAL A 311 -6.21 6.63 -8.52
CA VAL A 311 -5.95 8.07 -8.34
C VAL A 311 -5.77 8.77 -9.69
N LEU A 312 -5.04 8.13 -10.62
CA LEU A 312 -4.86 8.64 -11.98
C LEU A 312 -6.19 8.76 -12.72
N GLU A 313 -7.01 7.74 -12.65
CA GLU A 313 -8.30 7.72 -13.33
C GLU A 313 -9.29 8.69 -12.68
N ALA A 314 -9.26 8.87 -11.36
CA ALA A 314 -10.04 9.91 -10.69
C ALA A 314 -9.68 11.31 -11.22
N ALA A 315 -8.38 11.59 -11.42
CA ALA A 315 -7.91 12.83 -12.03
C ALA A 315 -8.44 13.00 -13.45
N ARG A 316 -8.37 11.95 -14.27
CA ARG A 316 -8.87 11.93 -15.65
C ARG A 316 -10.38 12.17 -15.74
N VAL A 317 -11.15 11.50 -14.88
CA VAL A 317 -12.62 11.63 -14.83
C VAL A 317 -13.02 13.05 -14.47
N LEU A 318 -12.47 13.60 -13.39
CA LEU A 318 -12.77 14.96 -12.94
C LEU A 318 -12.41 16.01 -14.00
N LYS A 319 -11.29 15.81 -14.69
CA LYS A 319 -10.85 16.69 -15.78
C LYS A 319 -11.77 16.57 -17.00
N ALA A 320 -12.09 15.35 -17.44
CA ALA A 320 -12.95 15.08 -18.60
C ALA A 320 -14.38 15.67 -18.43
N LEU A 321 -14.89 15.65 -17.22
CA LEU A 321 -16.19 16.24 -16.87
C LEU A 321 -16.12 17.77 -16.66
N ASN A 322 -14.92 18.37 -16.79
CA ASN A 322 -14.70 19.79 -16.53
C ASN A 322 -15.15 20.23 -15.12
N ILE A 323 -14.97 19.34 -14.13
CA ILE A 323 -15.26 19.65 -12.73
C ILE A 323 -14.37 20.82 -12.29
N ARG A 324 -15.00 21.83 -11.71
CA ARG A 324 -14.33 23.00 -11.13
C ARG A 324 -14.55 23.01 -9.63
N PRO A 325 -13.61 22.43 -8.87
CA PRO A 325 -13.75 22.37 -7.42
C PRO A 325 -13.61 23.76 -6.79
N LYS A 326 -14.12 23.93 -5.58
CA LYS A 326 -13.92 25.15 -4.78
C LYS A 326 -12.45 25.27 -4.36
N HIS A 327 -11.89 24.23 -3.77
CA HIS A 327 -10.49 24.14 -3.40
C HIS A 327 -9.73 23.20 -4.35
N THR A 328 -8.42 23.39 -4.48
CA THR A 328 -7.59 22.58 -5.37
C THR A 328 -7.65 21.09 -4.99
N ILE A 329 -7.79 20.22 -5.99
CA ILE A 329 -7.56 18.79 -5.84
C ILE A 329 -6.18 18.49 -6.39
N ARG A 330 -5.27 18.06 -5.52
CA ARG A 330 -3.91 17.66 -5.85
C ARG A 330 -3.81 16.14 -5.86
N PHE A 331 -3.26 15.61 -6.92
CA PHE A 331 -2.97 14.18 -7.09
C PHE A 331 -1.49 13.99 -6.86
N VAL A 332 -1.13 13.11 -5.91
CA VAL A 332 0.27 12.84 -5.61
C VAL A 332 0.53 11.34 -5.67
N PHE A 333 1.50 10.97 -6.49
CA PHE A 333 1.96 9.60 -6.59
C PHE A 333 3.34 9.55 -5.96
N PHE A 334 3.42 8.87 -4.83
CA PHE A 334 4.66 8.74 -4.08
C PHE A 334 5.50 7.60 -4.60
N SER A 335 6.83 7.76 -4.55
CA SER A 335 7.78 6.65 -4.64
C SER A 335 8.38 6.38 -3.28
N GLY A 336 8.90 5.18 -3.06
CA GLY A 336 9.63 4.86 -1.84
C GLY A 336 8.76 4.66 -0.61
N GLU A 337 7.50 4.32 -0.79
CA GLU A 337 6.64 3.86 0.30
C GLU A 337 7.20 2.57 0.88
N GLU A 338 7.45 1.59 0.01
CA GLU A 338 8.02 0.27 0.32
C GLU A 338 9.40 0.32 1.00
N GLN A 339 10.03 1.47 0.94
CA GLN A 339 11.25 1.80 1.66
C GLN A 339 11.00 2.87 2.74
N LEU A 340 10.03 2.64 3.63
CA LEU A 340 9.75 3.50 4.78
C LEU A 340 9.22 4.89 4.40
N ALA A 341 8.28 4.94 3.47
CA ALA A 341 7.57 6.16 3.07
C ALA A 341 8.50 7.34 2.68
N ASN A 342 9.62 7.06 2.01
CA ASN A 342 10.62 8.08 1.67
C ASN A 342 10.04 9.21 0.83
N GLY A 343 9.15 8.89 -0.13
CA GLY A 343 8.54 9.89 -1.02
C GLY A 343 7.60 10.84 -0.31
N SER A 344 6.69 10.30 0.52
CA SER A 344 5.77 11.14 1.30
C SER A 344 6.48 11.94 2.40
N ARG A 345 7.53 11.37 3.01
CA ARG A 345 8.40 12.12 3.94
C ARG A 345 9.10 13.29 3.26
N ALA A 346 9.65 13.06 2.07
CA ALA A 346 10.27 14.12 1.28
C ALA A 346 9.25 15.20 0.88
N TYR A 347 8.05 14.80 0.47
CA TYR A 347 6.96 15.71 0.14
C TYR A 347 6.57 16.60 1.34
N VAL A 348 6.32 16.00 2.49
CA VAL A 348 5.97 16.73 3.72
C VAL A 348 7.07 17.72 4.12
N GLU A 349 8.35 17.34 3.97
CA GLU A 349 9.49 18.23 4.26
C GLU A 349 9.54 19.41 3.29
N GLN A 350 9.43 19.16 1.99
CA GLN A 350 9.46 20.18 0.95
C GLN A 350 8.28 21.15 1.05
N HIS A 351 7.12 20.67 1.52
CA HIS A 351 5.89 21.44 1.65
C HIS A 351 5.54 21.87 3.09
N ARG A 352 6.52 21.88 4.02
CA ARG A 352 6.28 22.27 5.43
C ARG A 352 5.49 23.57 5.59
N GLY A 353 5.77 24.56 4.75
CA GLY A 353 5.09 25.87 4.77
C GLY A 353 3.66 25.86 4.24
N GLU A 354 3.22 24.75 3.66
CA GLU A 354 1.90 24.60 3.03
C GLU A 354 0.99 23.60 3.74
N LEU A 355 1.48 22.86 4.73
CA LEU A 355 0.72 21.81 5.42
C LEU A 355 -0.58 22.33 6.03
N ASP A 356 -0.61 23.59 6.48
CA ASP A 356 -1.83 24.23 6.99
C ASP A 356 -2.89 24.51 5.92
N LYS A 357 -2.52 24.45 4.62
CA LYS A 357 -3.44 24.58 3.49
C LYS A 357 -4.12 23.25 3.13
N ILE A 358 -3.58 22.13 3.60
CA ILE A 358 -4.12 20.79 3.32
C ILE A 358 -5.37 20.58 4.18
N ARG A 359 -6.52 20.45 3.53
CA ARG A 359 -7.82 20.17 4.17
C ARG A 359 -7.93 18.71 4.58
N ALA A 360 -7.48 17.83 3.70
CA ALA A 360 -7.45 16.40 3.87
C ALA A 360 -6.41 15.79 2.91
N MET A 361 -5.75 14.74 3.33
CA MET A 361 -4.98 13.84 2.50
C MET A 361 -5.68 12.49 2.54
N ILE A 362 -6.05 11.95 1.39
CA ILE A 362 -6.73 10.67 1.26
C ILE A 362 -5.81 9.73 0.48
N ASN A 363 -5.31 8.72 1.16
CA ASN A 363 -4.48 7.68 0.59
C ASN A 363 -5.31 6.47 0.15
N THR A 364 -4.80 5.70 -0.81
CA THR A 364 -5.35 4.39 -1.17
C THR A 364 -4.22 3.40 -1.38
N ASP A 365 -4.17 2.41 -0.51
CA ASP A 365 -3.13 1.39 -0.46
C ASP A 365 -3.65 0.10 0.17
N ALA A 366 -4.73 -0.42 -0.38
CA ALA A 366 -5.36 -1.63 0.17
C ALA A 366 -5.86 -2.58 -0.93
N GLY A 367 -5.32 -2.44 -2.16
CA GLY A 367 -5.73 -3.21 -3.32
C GLY A 367 -7.04 -2.73 -3.93
N ALA A 368 -7.65 -3.56 -4.78
CA ALA A 368 -8.84 -3.24 -5.55
C ALA A 368 -10.07 -4.07 -5.13
N GLN A 369 -10.23 -4.34 -3.84
CA GLN A 369 -11.43 -4.98 -3.30
C GLN A 369 -12.56 -3.96 -3.14
N ALA A 370 -13.75 -4.36 -2.73
CA ALA A 370 -14.88 -3.43 -2.57
C ALA A 370 -14.53 -2.30 -1.58
N PRO A 371 -14.65 -1.01 -1.97
CA PRO A 371 -14.37 0.11 -1.08
C PRO A 371 -15.45 0.20 0.02
N LEU A 372 -15.02 0.45 1.26
CA LEU A 372 -15.90 0.47 2.44
C LEU A 372 -16.08 1.88 3.02
N GLY A 373 -15.09 2.75 2.91
CA GLY A 373 -15.11 4.08 3.50
C GLY A 373 -13.73 4.55 3.94
N LEU A 374 -13.65 5.43 4.93
CA LEU A 374 -12.40 6.05 5.33
C LEU A 374 -12.00 5.72 6.77
N GLN A 375 -10.72 5.37 6.94
CA GLN A 375 -10.04 5.30 8.23
C GLN A 375 -9.57 6.70 8.62
N LEU A 376 -9.82 7.07 9.88
CA LEU A 376 -9.54 8.40 10.42
C LEU A 376 -8.32 8.44 11.35
N ASN A 377 -7.60 7.36 11.47
CA ASN A 377 -6.37 7.26 12.27
C ASN A 377 -6.54 7.79 13.72
N GLY A 378 -7.65 7.40 14.37
CA GLY A 378 -7.97 7.80 15.74
C GLY A 378 -8.43 9.25 15.91
N ARG A 379 -8.60 10.03 14.84
CA ARG A 379 -9.04 11.43 14.80
C ARG A 379 -10.55 11.56 14.97
N GLN A 380 -11.05 11.47 16.20
CA GLN A 380 -12.47 11.60 16.53
C GLN A 380 -13.09 12.94 16.10
N ASP A 381 -12.28 14.00 16.07
CA ASP A 381 -12.71 15.35 15.64
C ASP A 381 -13.09 15.41 14.16
N LEU A 382 -12.65 14.45 13.33
CA LEU A 382 -12.98 14.37 11.92
C LEU A 382 -14.29 13.63 11.62
N GLU A 383 -14.78 12.80 12.55
CA GLU A 383 -15.87 11.82 12.33
C GLU A 383 -17.13 12.43 11.76
N ALA A 384 -17.68 13.45 12.44
CA ALA A 384 -18.97 14.03 12.07
C ALA A 384 -18.94 14.67 10.67
N ALA A 385 -17.89 15.40 10.36
CA ALA A 385 -17.73 16.04 9.04
C ALA A 385 -17.50 14.99 7.94
N THR A 386 -16.65 14.00 8.18
CA THR A 386 -16.37 12.93 7.21
C THR A 386 -17.61 12.11 6.90
N LYS A 387 -18.39 11.76 7.91
CA LYS A 387 -19.67 11.04 7.74
C LYS A 387 -20.63 11.77 6.81
N GLU A 388 -20.74 13.08 6.94
CA GLU A 388 -21.59 13.89 6.06
C GLU A 388 -21.03 13.93 4.62
N LEU A 389 -19.71 14.04 4.46
CA LEU A 389 -19.04 14.06 3.16
C LEU A 389 -19.14 12.71 2.43
N LEU A 390 -19.14 11.59 3.15
CA LEU A 390 -19.26 10.26 2.57
C LEU A 390 -20.71 9.85 2.27
N ARG A 391 -21.70 10.55 2.79
CA ARG A 391 -23.13 10.19 2.63
C ARG A 391 -23.55 9.88 1.19
N PRO A 392 -23.10 10.58 0.14
CA PRO A 392 -23.43 10.22 -1.24
C PRO A 392 -22.92 8.86 -1.68
N LEU A 393 -21.96 8.28 -0.98
CA LEU A 393 -21.35 6.96 -1.25
C LEU A 393 -22.09 5.80 -0.57
N ALA A 394 -23.10 6.08 0.26
CA ALA A 394 -23.91 5.06 0.93
C ALA A 394 -24.53 4.00 -0.02
N PRO A 395 -25.02 4.38 -1.23
CA PRO A 395 -25.51 3.38 -2.19
C PRO A 395 -24.47 2.34 -2.66
N PHE A 396 -23.17 2.67 -2.50
CA PHE A 396 -22.04 1.81 -2.86
C PHE A 396 -21.45 1.07 -1.65
N GLY A 397 -21.97 1.31 -0.43
CA GLY A 397 -21.43 0.75 0.80
C GLY A 397 -20.13 1.38 1.26
N ALA A 398 -19.70 2.50 0.64
CA ALA A 398 -18.43 3.17 0.85
C ALA A 398 -18.53 4.41 1.75
N ASP A 399 -19.47 4.42 2.70
CA ASP A 399 -19.73 5.54 3.63
C ASP A 399 -19.38 5.22 5.08
N GLN A 400 -18.66 4.13 5.32
CA GLN A 400 -18.26 3.70 6.65
C GLN A 400 -17.08 4.52 7.19
N ILE A 401 -17.00 4.59 8.52
CA ILE A 401 -15.93 5.27 9.26
C ILE A 401 -15.20 4.23 10.11
N PHE A 402 -13.88 4.22 10.00
CA PHE A 402 -12.99 3.37 10.79
C PHE A 402 -12.10 4.25 11.67
N MET A 403 -12.00 3.89 12.96
CA MET A 403 -11.21 4.65 13.94
C MET A 403 -9.85 4.03 14.24
N ASP A 404 -9.54 2.93 13.58
CA ASP A 404 -8.24 2.29 13.68
C ASP A 404 -7.14 3.27 13.25
N ALA A 405 -5.94 3.05 13.73
CA ALA A 405 -4.78 3.85 13.40
C ALA A 405 -3.57 2.93 13.25
N ASP A 406 -2.83 3.10 12.19
CA ASP A 406 -1.65 2.33 11.85
C ASP A 406 -0.58 3.22 11.19
N PHE A 407 0.58 2.63 10.97
CA PHE A 407 1.70 3.18 10.23
C PHE A 407 2.10 2.14 9.19
N ASP A 408 1.25 1.95 8.20
CA ASP A 408 1.42 0.94 7.17
C ASP A 408 1.36 1.49 5.73
N SER A 409 1.25 2.83 5.57
CA SER A 409 1.34 3.49 4.27
C SER A 409 1.61 4.99 4.39
N ASP A 410 1.67 5.71 3.27
CA ASP A 410 2.02 7.13 3.13
C ASP A 410 1.19 8.11 4.00
N HIS A 411 -0.04 7.72 4.40
CA HIS A 411 -0.87 8.54 5.29
C HIS A 411 -0.22 8.77 6.67
N GLU A 412 0.64 7.87 7.13
CA GLU A 412 1.37 7.99 8.40
C GLU A 412 2.18 9.29 8.48
N THR A 413 2.86 9.65 7.38
CA THR A 413 3.72 10.83 7.31
C THR A 413 2.93 12.11 7.53
N PHE A 414 1.75 12.20 6.94
CA PHE A 414 0.83 13.32 7.11
C PHE A 414 0.17 13.33 8.49
N MET A 415 -0.18 12.15 9.03
CA MET A 415 -0.67 11.99 10.40
C MET A 415 0.35 12.51 11.42
N VAL A 416 1.64 12.16 11.27
CA VAL A 416 2.74 12.64 12.12
C VAL A 416 2.95 14.15 11.95
N ALA A 417 2.72 14.70 10.76
CA ALA A 417 2.73 16.14 10.50
C ALA A 417 1.48 16.88 11.03
N GLY A 418 0.51 16.15 11.59
CA GLY A 418 -0.72 16.66 12.17
C GLY A 418 -1.83 16.97 11.15
N VAL A 419 -1.61 16.72 9.86
CA VAL A 419 -2.58 16.92 8.79
C VAL A 419 -3.74 15.92 8.95
N PRO A 420 -5.01 16.30 8.63
CA PRO A 420 -6.09 15.33 8.51
C PRO A 420 -5.76 14.30 7.43
N ALA A 421 -5.30 13.13 7.82
CA ALA A 421 -4.89 12.03 6.95
C ALA A 421 -5.86 10.86 7.07
N TYR A 422 -6.25 10.32 5.92
CA TYR A 422 -7.22 9.25 5.77
C TYR A 422 -6.67 8.13 4.92
N GLU A 423 -7.09 6.90 5.21
CA GLU A 423 -6.84 5.74 4.35
C GLU A 423 -8.17 5.22 3.81
N LEU A 424 -8.26 4.94 2.50
CA LEU A 424 -9.41 4.28 1.90
C LEU A 424 -9.41 2.80 2.30
N LYS A 425 -10.38 2.40 3.11
CA LYS A 425 -10.53 0.99 3.51
C LYS A 425 -11.38 0.23 2.51
N VAL A 426 -10.99 -1.01 2.30
CA VAL A 426 -11.63 -1.96 1.40
C VAL A 426 -11.94 -3.27 2.12
N GLU A 427 -12.71 -4.14 1.50
CA GLU A 427 -12.84 -5.53 1.97
C GLU A 427 -11.48 -6.24 1.89
N HIS A 428 -11.12 -7.02 2.90
CA HIS A 428 -9.82 -7.70 2.94
C HIS A 428 -9.60 -8.68 1.79
N GLY A 429 -10.63 -9.42 1.39
CA GLY A 429 -10.51 -10.41 0.33
C GLY A 429 -9.35 -11.38 0.54
N ASP A 430 -8.49 -11.50 -0.46
CA ASP A 430 -7.27 -12.31 -0.42
C ASP A 430 -5.98 -11.44 -0.50
N TYR A 431 -6.10 -10.15 -0.26
CA TYR A 431 -4.97 -9.20 -0.26
C TYR A 431 -3.85 -9.69 0.67
N ASP A 432 -4.16 -9.98 1.93
CA ASP A 432 -3.16 -10.43 2.92
C ASP A 432 -2.40 -11.70 2.50
N VAL A 433 -3.03 -12.57 1.72
CA VAL A 433 -2.39 -13.81 1.23
C VAL A 433 -1.34 -13.49 0.16
N ARG A 434 -1.57 -12.47 -0.66
CA ARG A 434 -0.76 -12.15 -1.85
C ARG A 434 0.20 -11.00 -1.67
N HIS A 435 -0.14 -10.09 -0.78
CA HIS A 435 0.65 -8.92 -0.43
C HIS A 435 2.12 -9.29 -0.22
N HIS A 436 3.02 -8.63 -0.95
CA HIS A 436 4.45 -8.84 -0.94
C HIS A 436 4.91 -10.26 -1.34
N THR A 437 4.17 -10.92 -2.24
CA THR A 437 4.51 -12.24 -2.79
C THR A 437 4.44 -12.24 -4.32
N ILE A 438 4.94 -13.32 -4.93
CA ILE A 438 4.87 -13.53 -6.40
C ILE A 438 3.43 -13.62 -6.94
N ALA A 439 2.42 -13.68 -6.07
CA ALA A 439 1.01 -13.80 -6.44
C ALA A 439 0.30 -12.45 -6.61
N ASP A 440 0.98 -11.32 -6.42
CA ASP A 440 0.44 -10.00 -6.70
C ASP A 440 0.54 -9.67 -8.19
N THR A 441 -0.46 -10.14 -8.95
CA THR A 441 -0.50 -10.06 -10.42
C THR A 441 -1.80 -9.46 -10.93
N PHE A 442 -1.78 -8.94 -12.16
CA PHE A 442 -2.92 -8.29 -12.82
C PHE A 442 -4.18 -9.13 -12.86
N GLU A 443 -4.07 -10.46 -13.05
CA GLU A 443 -5.20 -11.39 -13.12
C GLU A 443 -6.02 -11.45 -11.82
N ARG A 444 -5.53 -10.83 -10.75
CA ARG A 444 -6.21 -10.76 -9.45
C ARG A 444 -7.07 -9.52 -9.26
N ILE A 445 -6.98 -8.59 -10.19
CA ILE A 445 -7.75 -7.35 -10.16
C ILE A 445 -9.08 -7.56 -10.89
N ASP A 446 -10.18 -7.24 -10.21
CA ASP A 446 -11.49 -7.15 -10.84
C ASP A 446 -11.65 -5.76 -11.47
N PRO A 447 -11.75 -5.65 -12.81
CA PRO A 447 -11.90 -4.36 -13.48
C PRO A 447 -13.15 -3.57 -13.04
N ALA A 448 -14.22 -4.25 -12.65
CA ALA A 448 -15.43 -3.60 -12.18
C ALA A 448 -15.23 -2.97 -10.80
N MET A 449 -14.50 -3.66 -9.91
CA MET A 449 -14.14 -3.11 -8.61
C MET A 449 -13.16 -1.95 -8.74
N LEU A 450 -12.18 -2.04 -9.63
CA LEU A 450 -11.26 -0.92 -9.91
C LEU A 450 -12.01 0.31 -10.44
N GLY A 451 -13.03 0.13 -11.28
CA GLY A 451 -13.93 1.20 -11.70
C GLY A 451 -14.73 1.81 -10.51
N MET A 452 -15.16 0.98 -9.58
CA MET A 452 -15.83 1.43 -8.35
C MET A 452 -14.88 2.24 -7.45
N HIS A 453 -13.63 1.79 -7.27
CA HIS A 453 -12.61 2.55 -6.55
C HIS A 453 -12.39 3.94 -7.15
N THR A 454 -12.28 4.01 -8.48
CA THR A 454 -12.17 5.29 -9.19
C THR A 454 -13.34 6.21 -8.89
N ALA A 455 -14.57 5.68 -8.98
CA ALA A 455 -15.78 6.46 -8.70
C ALA A 455 -15.79 6.99 -7.25
N VAL A 456 -15.48 6.12 -6.29
CA VAL A 456 -15.44 6.48 -4.86
C VAL A 456 -14.36 7.52 -4.61
N MET A 457 -13.13 7.33 -5.11
CA MET A 457 -12.03 8.27 -4.90
C MET A 457 -12.33 9.65 -5.54
N ALA A 458 -12.87 9.67 -6.75
CA ALA A 458 -13.24 10.92 -7.43
C ALA A 458 -14.35 11.67 -6.69
N VAL A 459 -15.37 10.96 -6.17
CA VAL A 459 -16.44 11.56 -5.36
C VAL A 459 -15.89 12.07 -4.02
N ILE A 460 -15.01 11.34 -3.34
CA ILE A 460 -14.35 11.80 -2.11
C ILE A 460 -13.58 13.10 -2.41
N GLY A 461 -12.73 13.12 -3.43
CA GLY A 461 -11.99 14.32 -3.83
C GLY A 461 -12.91 15.51 -4.10
N TYR A 462 -13.97 15.30 -4.85
CA TYR A 462 -14.98 16.30 -5.14
C TYR A 462 -15.67 16.84 -3.86
N GLN A 463 -16.13 15.95 -2.99
CA GLN A 463 -16.86 16.31 -1.77
C GLN A 463 -15.97 17.09 -0.79
N PHE A 464 -14.75 16.62 -0.54
CA PHE A 464 -13.82 17.29 0.36
C PHE A 464 -13.34 18.64 -0.17
N ALA A 465 -13.14 18.75 -1.51
CA ALA A 465 -12.72 20.00 -2.13
C ALA A 465 -13.85 21.05 -2.21
N ASN A 466 -15.12 20.63 -2.23
CA ASN A 466 -16.27 21.53 -2.29
C ASN A 466 -16.90 21.83 -0.91
N ALA A 467 -16.46 21.17 0.15
CA ALA A 467 -16.97 21.39 1.50
C ALA A 467 -16.74 22.83 1.96
N ASP A 468 -17.77 23.50 2.46
CA ASP A 468 -17.65 24.85 2.99
C ASP A 468 -16.73 24.93 4.21
N LYS A 469 -16.78 23.93 5.06
CA LYS A 469 -15.95 23.83 6.27
C LYS A 469 -14.91 22.73 6.10
N ARG A 470 -13.73 22.95 6.64
CA ARG A 470 -12.72 21.88 6.75
C ARG A 470 -13.26 20.73 7.60
N PRO A 471 -12.95 19.47 7.28
CA PRO A 471 -13.28 18.33 8.14
C PRO A 471 -12.67 18.46 9.53
N GLY A 472 -11.44 18.97 9.60
CA GLY A 472 -10.72 19.26 10.83
C GLY A 472 -9.54 20.20 10.59
N ARG A 473 -8.83 20.52 11.66
CA ARG A 473 -7.61 21.33 11.59
C ARG A 473 -6.35 20.45 11.65
N ARG A 474 -5.24 21.02 11.27
CA ARG A 474 -3.93 20.44 11.57
C ARG A 474 -3.69 20.42 13.08
N LEU A 475 -3.19 19.29 13.61
CA LEU A 475 -2.79 19.16 15.00
C LEU A 475 -1.41 19.77 15.23
N SER A 476 -1.20 20.33 16.42
CA SER A 476 0.13 20.67 16.90
C SER A 476 0.94 19.40 17.22
N HIS A 477 2.26 19.51 17.28
CA HIS A 477 3.13 18.38 17.63
C HIS A 477 2.74 17.73 18.97
N THR A 478 2.39 18.50 19.99
CA THR A 478 1.92 17.95 21.28
C THR A 478 0.66 17.12 21.12
N GLU A 479 -0.31 17.60 20.34
CA GLU A 479 -1.55 16.87 20.08
C GLU A 479 -1.32 15.59 19.25
N VAL A 480 -0.35 15.61 18.34
CA VAL A 480 0.08 14.41 17.60
C VAL A 480 0.65 13.37 18.58
N LEU A 481 1.54 13.75 19.50
CA LEU A 481 2.08 12.82 20.49
C LEU A 481 1.00 12.24 21.40
N GLU A 482 -0.01 13.03 21.77
CA GLU A 482 -1.18 12.55 22.51
C GLU A 482 -2.02 11.57 21.69
N LEU A 483 -2.21 11.85 20.40
CA LEU A 483 -2.89 10.95 19.48
C LEU A 483 -2.15 9.61 19.36
N LEU A 484 -0.84 9.63 19.09
CA LEU A 484 0.00 8.43 18.98
C LEU A 484 0.00 7.59 20.25
N LYS A 485 0.03 8.24 21.42
CA LYS A 485 -0.08 7.55 22.70
C LYS A 485 -1.44 6.89 22.88
N ARG A 486 -2.53 7.59 22.53
CA ARG A 486 -3.90 7.08 22.64
C ARG A 486 -4.17 5.91 21.70
N THR A 487 -3.58 5.93 20.51
CA THR A 487 -3.72 4.88 19.49
C THR A 487 -2.70 3.75 19.65
N GLY A 488 -1.74 3.87 20.59
CA GLY A 488 -0.69 2.86 20.80
C GLY A 488 0.46 2.90 19.79
N LEU A 489 0.52 3.92 18.93
CA LEU A 489 1.55 4.07 17.89
C LEU A 489 2.82 4.78 18.37
N GLU A 490 2.86 5.31 19.61
CA GLU A 490 4.04 6.01 20.14
C GLU A 490 5.34 5.18 20.06
N PRO A 491 5.36 3.87 20.36
CA PRO A 491 6.60 3.09 20.25
C PRO A 491 7.11 3.00 18.80
N LEU A 492 6.20 2.87 17.82
CA LEU A 492 6.53 2.82 16.41
C LEU A 492 7.06 4.18 15.93
N TYR A 493 6.37 5.27 16.28
CA TYR A 493 6.83 6.63 16.02
C TYR A 493 8.25 6.88 16.52
N ARG A 494 8.56 6.45 17.75
CA ARG A 494 9.92 6.60 18.31
C ARG A 494 10.97 5.80 17.55
N LEU A 495 10.59 4.69 16.94
CA LEU A 495 11.49 3.85 16.16
C LEU A 495 11.74 4.46 14.76
N GLU A 496 10.69 4.91 14.09
CA GLU A 496 10.74 5.35 12.71
C GLU A 496 11.12 6.81 12.51
N TYR A 497 10.75 7.63 13.49
CA TYR A 497 10.96 9.08 13.47
C TYR A 497 11.97 9.55 14.51
N ALA A 498 12.85 8.64 15.03
CA ALA A 498 13.86 8.97 16.06
C ALA A 498 14.77 10.14 15.68
N ASP A 499 15.07 10.30 14.38
CA ASP A 499 15.92 11.35 13.83
C ASP A 499 15.11 12.52 13.23
N ALA A 500 13.78 12.45 13.25
CA ALA A 500 12.95 13.54 12.75
C ALA A 500 13.06 14.74 13.70
N LYS A 501 13.49 15.89 13.17
CA LYS A 501 13.42 17.15 13.92
C LYS A 501 11.94 17.54 14.06
N PRO A 502 11.48 17.90 15.27
CA PRO A 502 10.09 18.29 15.52
C PRO A 502 9.67 19.53 14.71
#